data_7a0e6ea45c11b91bd2ca6580085cfb7f
#
_entry.id   7a0e6ea45c11b91bd2ca6580085cfb7f
#
_cell.length_a   1.000
_cell.length_b   1.000
_cell.length_c   1.000
_cell.angle_alpha   90.00
_cell.angle_beta   90.00
_cell.angle_gamma   90.00
#
_symmetry.space_group_name_H-M   'P 1'
#
loop_
_entity.id
_entity.type
_entity.pdbx_description
1 polymer ?
#
loop_
_entity_poly.entity_id
_entity_poly.type
_entity_poly.pdbx_seq_one_letter_code
_entity_poly.pdbx_strand_id
1 'polypeptide(L)'
;DALGVKVDKIDKRVAVLEKNLGGWKLSGQMYFDANFTDYDSDPDNDRSFGFGRARLFLGKQIDENTSLMVRFNSHQTRLGNDSRHDLYWDRWYVDTKLPYDINFRFGRFNFDWEGDLGLYDPYTVNNDATFGDWDVNGFQFAKTWGMFDITGIVGRDTEIGVDNGGVMFDDQNTHMTYALKIGANGEKWMLGAMGYWFNADNLNANVDVNTYGIYGGYNFTPAIQLKGVYYFQDIDPGFSFDGDDPKSWKVILDVKQDLLKFTSLWIEYAQEDNTFLGTNSYDYLGSNEKANQPFNTGTAKIWNIIADQKWNDKFGSYLRYWQADWDTDGVDDTKNWTVGVRYQYTSAIQFKLEYDSVDYGETLFQDNNGKDNIFRFRTTVNF
;
A
#
# COMPACT_ATOMS: atom_id res chain seq x y z
N ASP A 1 16.51 -49.69 -10.29
CA ASP A 1 15.20 -49.08 -10.46
C ASP A 1 15.38 -47.64 -10.92
N ALA A 2 14.93 -47.32 -12.18
CA ALA A 2 15.22 -46.04 -12.82
C ALA A 2 14.63 -44.79 -12.07
N LEU A 3 13.59 -45.00 -11.29
CA LEU A 3 12.96 -43.96 -10.46
C LEU A 3 13.82 -43.63 -9.24
N GLY A 4 14.36 -44.65 -8.55
CA GLY A 4 15.26 -44.46 -7.41
C GLY A 4 16.53 -43.72 -7.80
N VAL A 5 17.13 -44.05 -8.97
CA VAL A 5 18.32 -43.31 -9.47
C VAL A 5 18.01 -41.84 -9.82
N LYS A 6 16.79 -41.52 -10.29
CA LYS A 6 16.37 -40.15 -10.53
C LYS A 6 16.17 -39.39 -9.22
N VAL A 7 15.55 -40.01 -8.22
CA VAL A 7 15.37 -39.38 -6.90
C VAL A 7 16.72 -39.08 -6.26
N ASP A 8 17.65 -40.05 -6.21
CA ASP A 8 19.01 -39.83 -5.69
C ASP A 8 19.79 -38.72 -6.41
N LYS A 9 19.60 -38.60 -7.73
CA LYS A 9 20.21 -37.48 -8.49
C LYS A 9 19.59 -36.13 -8.15
N ILE A 10 18.28 -36.10 -7.94
CA ILE A 10 17.58 -34.87 -7.55
C ILE A 10 18.02 -34.48 -6.15
N ASP A 11 18.04 -35.41 -5.18
CA ASP A 11 18.45 -35.16 -3.80
C ASP A 11 19.90 -34.64 -3.73
N LYS A 12 20.82 -35.23 -4.49
CA LYS A 12 22.21 -34.75 -4.56
C LYS A 12 22.31 -33.36 -5.18
N ARG A 13 21.51 -33.04 -6.20
CA ARG A 13 21.49 -31.70 -6.80
C ARG A 13 20.86 -30.67 -5.84
N VAL A 14 19.80 -31.03 -5.12
CA VAL A 14 19.20 -30.19 -4.09
C VAL A 14 20.19 -29.93 -2.97
N ALA A 15 20.85 -30.97 -2.45
CA ALA A 15 21.88 -30.83 -1.41
C ALA A 15 23.05 -29.93 -1.83
N VAL A 16 23.49 -30.02 -3.10
CA VAL A 16 24.53 -29.13 -3.66
C VAL A 16 24.03 -27.69 -3.78
N LEU A 17 22.78 -27.49 -4.22
CA LEU A 17 22.17 -26.17 -4.32
C LEU A 17 21.99 -25.56 -2.93
N GLU A 18 21.48 -26.31 -1.98
CA GLU A 18 21.33 -25.86 -0.59
C GLU A 18 22.67 -25.51 0.05
N LYS A 19 23.71 -26.31 -0.19
CA LYS A 19 25.07 -26.04 0.27
C LYS A 19 25.67 -24.79 -0.36
N ASN A 20 25.50 -24.62 -1.67
CA ASN A 20 26.08 -23.49 -2.41
C ASN A 20 25.36 -22.17 -2.15
N LEU A 21 24.03 -22.20 -1.97
CA LEU A 21 23.22 -21.03 -1.61
C LEU A 21 23.18 -20.78 -0.11
N GLY A 22 23.74 -21.70 0.71
CA GLY A 22 23.77 -21.56 2.17
C GLY A 22 22.37 -21.40 2.79
N GLY A 23 21.33 -21.97 2.16
CA GLY A 23 19.94 -21.86 2.59
C GLY A 23 19.27 -20.50 2.29
N TRP A 24 19.89 -19.66 1.47
CA TRP A 24 19.27 -18.43 0.99
C TRP A 24 18.19 -18.73 -0.04
N LYS A 25 17.06 -18.03 0.09
CA LYS A 25 15.97 -18.01 -0.89
C LYS A 25 15.99 -16.68 -1.62
N LEU A 26 16.03 -16.73 -2.93
CA LEU A 26 15.91 -15.57 -3.81
C LEU A 26 14.53 -15.59 -4.45
N SER A 27 13.85 -14.47 -4.43
CA SER A 27 12.63 -14.21 -5.19
C SER A 27 12.61 -12.78 -5.66
N GLY A 28 11.70 -12.45 -6.54
CA GLY A 28 11.62 -11.08 -7.04
C GLY A 28 10.34 -10.79 -7.78
N GLN A 29 10.13 -9.49 -8.02
CA GLN A 29 9.02 -8.96 -8.79
C GLN A 29 9.52 -7.82 -9.67
N MET A 30 9.14 -7.85 -10.93
CA MET A 30 9.46 -6.80 -11.90
C MET A 30 8.19 -6.38 -12.64
N TYR A 31 7.99 -5.06 -12.80
CA TYR A 31 7.01 -4.49 -13.72
C TYR A 31 7.74 -3.77 -14.83
N PHE A 32 7.37 -4.05 -16.06
CA PHE A 32 7.78 -3.28 -17.22
C PHE A 32 6.53 -2.67 -17.87
N ASP A 33 6.53 -1.36 -17.99
CA ASP A 33 5.40 -0.59 -18.49
C ASP A 33 5.71 0.09 -19.80
N ALA A 34 4.75 0.05 -20.73
CA ALA A 34 4.67 0.92 -21.86
C ALA A 34 3.42 1.82 -21.66
N ASN A 35 3.64 3.11 -21.45
CA ASN A 35 2.57 4.09 -21.23
C ASN A 35 2.47 4.99 -22.46
N PHE A 36 1.25 5.23 -22.88
CA PHE A 36 0.89 6.21 -23.90
C PHE A 36 -0.09 7.16 -23.21
N THR A 37 0.31 8.41 -23.09
CA THR A 37 -0.40 9.41 -22.29
C THR A 37 -0.83 10.56 -23.18
N ASP A 38 -1.95 11.14 -22.83
CA ASP A 38 -2.50 12.35 -23.41
C ASP A 38 -2.94 13.20 -22.23
N TYR A 39 -2.06 14.07 -21.79
CA TYR A 39 -2.22 14.87 -20.59
C TYR A 39 -2.50 16.33 -20.94
N ASP A 40 -3.63 16.82 -20.48
CA ASP A 40 -3.89 18.26 -20.47
C ASP A 40 -2.99 18.95 -19.45
N SER A 41 -2.64 18.24 -18.36
CA SER A 41 -1.81 18.74 -17.27
C SER A 41 -0.31 18.84 -17.64
N ASP A 42 0.19 17.98 -18.54
CA ASP A 42 1.58 17.95 -18.98
C ASP A 42 1.69 17.49 -20.45
N PRO A 43 1.46 18.37 -21.41
CA PRO A 43 1.41 18.01 -22.83
C PRO A 43 2.74 17.51 -23.42
N ASP A 44 3.85 17.68 -22.72
CA ASP A 44 5.18 17.23 -23.19
C ASP A 44 5.52 15.78 -22.82
N ASN A 45 4.69 15.13 -21.99
CA ASN A 45 4.97 13.78 -21.45
C ASN A 45 4.04 12.71 -22.03
N ASP A 46 4.10 12.49 -23.34
CA ASP A 46 3.15 11.67 -24.07
C ASP A 46 3.49 10.17 -24.18
N ARG A 47 4.70 9.74 -23.83
CA ARG A 47 5.13 8.32 -23.93
C ARG A 47 6.23 7.97 -22.95
N SER A 48 6.11 6.80 -22.32
CA SER A 48 7.18 6.25 -21.49
C SER A 48 7.30 4.73 -21.64
N PHE A 49 8.54 4.24 -21.57
CA PHE A 49 8.87 2.83 -21.50
C PHE A 49 9.86 2.63 -20.38
N GLY A 50 9.62 1.70 -19.47
CA GLY A 50 10.58 1.45 -18.42
C GLY A 50 10.09 0.51 -17.34
N PHE A 51 10.95 0.27 -16.36
CA PHE A 51 10.60 -0.48 -15.19
C PHE A 51 9.80 0.41 -14.21
N GLY A 52 8.55 0.05 -13.96
CA GLY A 52 7.76 0.67 -12.90
C GLY A 52 8.17 0.17 -11.51
N ARG A 53 8.73 -1.04 -11.44
CA ARG A 53 9.24 -1.64 -10.19
C ARG A 53 10.19 -2.78 -10.50
N ALA A 54 11.32 -2.84 -9.78
CA ALA A 54 12.16 -4.04 -9.71
C ALA A 54 12.51 -4.28 -8.23
N ARG A 55 12.05 -5.38 -7.67
CA ARG A 55 12.28 -5.78 -6.27
C ARG A 55 12.93 -7.15 -6.22
N LEU A 56 13.98 -7.28 -5.40
CA LEU A 56 14.62 -8.55 -5.07
C LEU A 56 14.46 -8.82 -3.58
N PHE A 57 14.11 -10.03 -3.24
CA PHE A 57 13.95 -10.49 -1.86
C PHE A 57 14.96 -11.59 -1.60
N LEU A 58 15.74 -11.43 -0.54
CA LEU A 58 16.64 -12.44 0.00
C LEU A 58 16.13 -12.85 1.36
N GLY A 59 15.72 -14.12 1.47
CA GLY A 59 15.27 -14.70 2.73
C GLY A 59 16.23 -15.79 3.20
N LYS A 60 16.45 -15.89 4.51
CA LYS A 60 17.22 -16.97 5.11
C LYS A 60 16.62 -17.41 6.43
N GLN A 61 16.39 -18.72 6.58
CA GLN A 61 16.16 -19.31 7.88
C GLN A 61 17.51 -19.47 8.58
N ILE A 62 17.70 -18.83 9.72
CA ILE A 62 18.95 -18.87 10.49
C ILE A 62 18.93 -20.10 11.42
N ASP A 63 17.82 -20.27 12.13
CA ASP A 63 17.53 -21.43 12.97
C ASP A 63 16.02 -21.70 12.98
N GLU A 64 15.55 -22.61 13.83
CA GLU A 64 14.13 -23.00 13.88
C GLU A 64 13.17 -21.86 14.24
N ASN A 65 13.65 -20.83 14.95
CA ASN A 65 12.85 -19.72 15.43
C ASN A 65 13.18 -18.39 14.75
N THR A 66 14.29 -18.31 13.99
CA THR A 66 14.87 -17.05 13.53
C THR A 66 15.01 -17.03 12.02
N SER A 67 14.50 -15.99 11.37
CA SER A 67 14.66 -15.74 9.94
C SER A 67 15.11 -14.32 9.66
N LEU A 68 15.82 -14.14 8.55
CA LEU A 68 16.24 -12.85 8.02
C LEU A 68 15.55 -12.59 6.69
N MET A 69 15.09 -11.36 6.49
CA MET A 69 14.58 -10.86 5.22
C MET A 69 15.35 -9.60 4.82
N VAL A 70 15.75 -9.53 3.56
CA VAL A 70 16.33 -8.35 2.93
C VAL A 70 15.57 -8.09 1.63
N ARG A 71 15.12 -6.86 1.44
CA ARG A 71 14.52 -6.38 0.20
C ARG A 71 15.39 -5.30 -0.42
N PHE A 72 15.69 -5.48 -1.68
CA PHE A 72 16.24 -4.42 -2.54
C PHE A 72 15.12 -3.90 -3.43
N ASN A 73 15.10 -2.61 -3.65
CA ASN A 73 14.18 -1.94 -4.55
C ASN A 73 14.97 -1.12 -5.56
N SER A 74 14.47 -0.96 -6.76
CA SER A 74 15.00 -0.01 -7.73
C SER A 74 14.20 1.27 -7.69
N HIS A 75 14.84 2.40 -7.97
CA HIS A 75 14.12 3.59 -8.35
C HIS A 75 13.34 3.33 -9.64
N GLN A 76 12.19 3.97 -9.79
CA GLN A 76 11.43 3.90 -11.04
C GLN A 76 12.26 4.52 -12.16
N THR A 77 12.70 3.70 -13.09
CA THR A 77 13.43 4.18 -14.27
C THR A 77 12.44 4.42 -15.39
N ARG A 78 11.74 5.53 -15.36
CA ARG A 78 11.04 6.05 -16.55
C ARG A 78 12.10 6.68 -17.45
N LEU A 79 12.14 6.28 -18.72
CA LEU A 79 13.01 6.92 -19.70
C LEU A 79 12.62 8.40 -19.80
N GLY A 80 13.49 9.27 -19.35
CA GLY A 80 13.37 10.70 -19.53
C GLY A 80 13.97 11.54 -18.41
N ASN A 81 13.77 11.24 -17.16
CA ASN A 81 14.09 12.16 -16.08
C ASN A 81 14.87 11.61 -14.89
N ASP A 82 15.04 10.33 -14.71
CA ASP A 82 15.86 9.81 -13.61
C ASP A 82 17.02 8.96 -14.12
N SER A 83 18.25 9.44 -13.87
CA SER A 83 19.49 8.74 -14.20
C SER A 83 19.90 7.69 -13.16
N ARG A 84 19.08 7.43 -12.16
CA ARG A 84 19.38 6.46 -11.12
C ARG A 84 18.93 5.08 -11.55
N HIS A 85 19.88 4.20 -11.83
CA HIS A 85 19.66 2.80 -12.17
C HIS A 85 20.14 1.86 -11.06
N ASP A 86 20.21 2.35 -9.83
CA ASP A 86 20.73 1.63 -8.69
C ASP A 86 19.63 0.85 -7.95
N LEU A 87 20.04 -0.29 -7.41
CA LEU A 87 19.29 -1.02 -6.41
C LEU A 87 19.69 -0.48 -5.04
N TYR A 88 18.73 -0.14 -4.22
CA TYR A 88 18.97 0.29 -2.85
C TYR A 88 18.33 -0.66 -1.85
N TRP A 89 18.89 -0.68 -0.64
CA TRP A 89 18.35 -1.42 0.49
C TRP A 89 17.08 -0.70 0.94
N ASP A 90 15.97 -1.39 0.78
CA ASP A 90 14.67 -0.83 1.10
C ASP A 90 14.19 -1.30 2.47
N ARG A 91 14.21 -2.62 2.69
CA ARG A 91 13.85 -3.23 3.97
C ARG A 91 14.85 -4.31 4.34
N TRP A 92 15.14 -4.42 5.61
CA TRP A 92 15.92 -5.53 6.16
C TRP A 92 15.52 -5.73 7.62
N TYR A 93 15.15 -6.92 7.97
CA TYR A 93 14.74 -7.23 9.31
C TYR A 93 14.96 -8.69 9.66
N VAL A 94 15.02 -8.95 10.96
CA VAL A 94 15.07 -10.28 11.55
C VAL A 94 13.78 -10.52 12.30
N ASP A 95 13.14 -11.65 12.03
CA ASP A 95 12.05 -12.18 12.82
C ASP A 95 12.58 -13.30 13.71
N THR A 96 12.23 -13.28 14.99
CA THR A 96 12.56 -14.38 15.91
C THR A 96 11.42 -14.61 16.89
N LYS A 97 11.28 -15.85 17.31
CA LYS A 97 10.28 -16.25 18.29
C LYS A 97 10.90 -16.24 19.68
N LEU A 98 10.45 -15.34 20.53
CA LEU A 98 10.85 -15.25 21.94
C LEU A 98 10.04 -16.25 22.80
N PRO A 99 10.46 -16.48 24.08
CA PRO A 99 9.65 -17.23 25.04
C PRO A 99 8.21 -16.71 25.12
N TYR A 100 7.27 -17.57 25.47
CA TYR A 100 5.83 -17.28 25.55
C TYR A 100 5.16 -16.99 24.21
N ASP A 101 5.73 -17.50 23.10
CA ASP A 101 5.22 -17.31 21.73
C ASP A 101 5.10 -15.84 21.29
N ILE A 102 5.98 -15.00 21.75
CA ILE A 102 6.07 -13.62 21.30
C ILE A 102 6.88 -13.56 20.00
N ASN A 103 6.27 -13.10 18.92
CA ASN A 103 6.99 -12.80 17.68
C ASN A 103 7.69 -11.45 17.83
N PHE A 104 8.99 -11.45 17.67
CA PHE A 104 9.83 -10.27 17.78
C PHE A 104 10.50 -9.98 16.45
N ARG A 105 10.32 -8.78 15.95
CA ARG A 105 10.96 -8.27 14.74
C ARG A 105 11.82 -7.07 15.07
N PHE A 106 12.99 -6.98 14.43
CA PHE A 106 13.83 -5.80 14.53
C PHE A 106 14.56 -5.52 13.22
N GLY A 107 14.83 -4.26 12.96
CA GLY A 107 15.46 -3.75 11.74
C GLY A 107 14.61 -2.70 11.06
N ARG A 108 14.73 -2.59 9.73
CA ARG A 108 13.86 -1.74 8.91
C ARG A 108 12.77 -2.62 8.29
N PHE A 109 11.54 -2.35 8.67
CA PHE A 109 10.36 -3.10 8.23
C PHE A 109 9.19 -2.14 8.04
N ASN A 110 8.24 -2.59 7.24
CA ASN A 110 6.98 -1.90 7.05
C ASN A 110 5.97 -2.38 8.10
N PHE A 111 5.22 -1.45 8.66
CA PHE A 111 3.94 -1.80 9.26
C PHE A 111 2.81 -1.33 8.34
N ASP A 112 1.92 -2.22 8.05
CA ASP A 112 0.87 -2.06 7.07
C ASP A 112 -0.47 -2.50 7.69
N TRP A 113 -1.03 -1.63 8.53
CA TRP A 113 -2.20 -2.00 9.30
C TRP A 113 -3.45 -2.20 8.45
N GLU A 114 -3.65 -1.35 7.46
CA GLU A 114 -4.82 -1.47 6.60
C GLU A 114 -4.71 -2.66 5.66
N GLY A 115 -3.54 -2.94 5.11
CA GLY A 115 -3.28 -4.13 4.31
C GLY A 115 -3.46 -5.42 5.10
N ASP A 116 -2.94 -5.48 6.34
CA ASP A 116 -3.14 -6.59 7.26
C ASP A 116 -4.63 -6.88 7.55
N LEU A 117 -5.47 -5.84 7.50
CA LEU A 117 -6.91 -5.93 7.73
C LEU A 117 -7.71 -6.14 6.43
N GLY A 118 -7.04 -6.15 5.29
CA GLY A 118 -7.68 -6.27 3.97
C GLY A 118 -8.54 -5.08 3.60
N LEU A 119 -8.14 -3.88 4.00
CA LEU A 119 -8.85 -2.62 3.72
C LEU A 119 -8.38 -1.95 2.42
N TYR A 120 -7.47 -2.59 1.68
CA TYR A 120 -7.04 -2.11 0.37
C TYR A 120 -7.92 -2.63 -0.74
N ASP A 121 -8.13 -1.78 -1.71
CA ASP A 121 -8.76 -2.14 -2.96
C ASP A 121 -7.84 -3.14 -3.74
N PRO A 122 -8.44 -4.11 -4.44
CA PRO A 122 -7.68 -5.18 -5.07
C PRO A 122 -6.87 -4.76 -6.31
N TYR A 123 -6.96 -3.53 -6.78
CA TYR A 123 -6.39 -3.09 -8.05
C TYR A 123 -5.43 -1.92 -7.96
N THR A 124 -5.36 -1.25 -6.84
CA THR A 124 -4.42 -0.15 -6.64
C THR A 124 -3.00 -0.67 -6.71
N VAL A 125 -2.18 -0.03 -7.50
CA VAL A 125 -0.77 -0.44 -7.71
C VAL A 125 0.08 -0.09 -6.50
N ASN A 126 -0.25 1.00 -5.87
CA ASN A 126 0.24 1.40 -4.57
C ASN A 126 -0.89 1.21 -3.58
N ASN A 127 -0.58 1.15 -2.33
CA ASN A 127 -1.55 0.93 -1.29
C ASN A 127 -2.55 2.11 -1.24
N ASP A 128 -3.82 1.81 -1.10
CA ASP A 128 -4.86 2.79 -0.85
C ASP A 128 -5.06 3.06 0.64
N ALA A 129 -3.97 2.95 1.39
CA ALA A 129 -3.98 3.20 2.82
C ALA A 129 -4.30 4.67 3.10
N THR A 130 -5.25 4.89 3.98
CA THR A 130 -5.48 6.19 4.57
C THR A 130 -4.41 6.46 5.62
N PHE A 131 -4.07 5.42 6.40
CA PHE A 131 -3.10 5.49 7.48
C PHE A 131 -2.43 4.13 7.71
N GLY A 132 -1.13 4.12 8.07
CA GLY A 132 -0.46 2.92 8.57
C GLY A 132 0.14 2.02 7.49
N ASP A 133 0.80 2.59 6.49
CA ASP A 133 1.69 1.90 5.56
C ASP A 133 3.03 2.64 5.49
N TRP A 134 3.87 2.47 6.51
CA TRP A 134 5.16 3.16 6.62
C TRP A 134 6.31 2.22 6.95
N ASP A 135 7.50 2.59 6.54
CA ASP A 135 8.73 1.92 6.94
C ASP A 135 9.25 2.46 8.28
N VAL A 136 9.52 1.56 9.20
CA VAL A 136 10.02 1.87 10.55
C VAL A 136 11.38 1.21 10.76
N ASN A 137 12.33 1.96 11.29
CA ASN A 137 13.56 1.41 11.88
C ASN A 137 13.32 1.19 13.37
N GLY A 138 13.21 -0.06 13.81
CA GLY A 138 12.83 -0.30 15.21
C GLY A 138 12.60 -1.74 15.58
N PHE A 139 11.74 -1.90 16.57
CA PHE A 139 11.34 -3.17 17.16
C PHE A 139 9.84 -3.34 17.11
N GLN A 140 9.41 -4.56 16.79
CA GLN A 140 8.01 -4.96 16.85
C GLN A 140 7.87 -6.20 17.72
N PHE A 141 6.86 -6.18 18.58
CA PHE A 141 6.44 -7.32 19.39
C PHE A 141 5.00 -7.65 19.03
N ALA A 142 4.75 -8.90 18.66
CA ALA A 142 3.41 -9.35 18.32
C ALA A 142 3.09 -10.67 19.01
N LYS A 143 1.85 -10.81 19.47
CA LYS A 143 1.36 -12.03 20.09
C LYS A 143 -0.12 -12.22 19.83
N THR A 144 -0.47 -13.47 19.46
CA THR A 144 -1.85 -13.93 19.43
C THR A 144 -2.16 -14.67 20.72
N TRP A 145 -3.24 -14.32 21.38
CA TRP A 145 -3.72 -14.99 22.58
C TRP A 145 -5.23 -15.29 22.45
N GLY A 146 -5.53 -16.53 22.12
CA GLY A 146 -6.91 -16.94 21.82
C GLY A 146 -7.44 -16.19 20.61
N MET A 147 -8.48 -15.38 20.81
CA MET A 147 -9.07 -14.53 19.77
C MET A 147 -8.40 -13.15 19.63
N PHE A 148 -7.47 -12.82 20.51
CA PHE A 148 -6.85 -11.50 20.55
C PHE A 148 -5.49 -11.50 19.87
N ASP A 149 -5.25 -10.46 19.06
CA ASP A 149 -3.97 -10.15 18.46
C ASP A 149 -3.48 -8.80 18.99
N ILE A 150 -2.24 -8.79 19.49
CA ILE A 150 -1.62 -7.59 20.05
C ILE A 150 -0.32 -7.37 19.31
N THR A 151 -0.11 -6.16 18.78
CA THR A 151 1.13 -5.74 18.14
C THR A 151 1.56 -4.40 18.70
N GLY A 152 2.78 -4.32 19.21
CA GLY A 152 3.42 -3.09 19.68
C GLY A 152 4.69 -2.81 18.87
N ILE A 153 4.92 -1.55 18.54
CA ILE A 153 6.09 -1.07 17.80
C ILE A 153 6.73 0.08 18.56
N VAL A 154 8.05 0.10 18.56
CA VAL A 154 8.85 1.24 19.01
C VAL A 154 9.99 1.41 18.03
N GLY A 155 10.17 2.62 17.53
CA GLY A 155 11.19 2.87 16.52
C GLY A 155 11.21 4.30 16.02
N ARG A 156 11.68 4.45 14.82
CA ARG A 156 11.73 5.70 14.09
C ARG A 156 11.09 5.48 12.73
N ASP A 157 10.02 6.21 12.49
CA ASP A 157 9.41 6.32 11.17
C ASP A 157 10.14 7.40 10.38
N THR A 158 10.42 7.14 9.12
CA THR A 158 11.13 8.08 8.24
C THR A 158 10.20 8.69 7.18
N GLU A 159 8.93 8.35 7.17
CA GLU A 159 8.01 8.67 6.06
C GLU A 159 6.88 9.63 6.41
N ILE A 160 6.51 9.78 7.69
CA ILE A 160 5.50 10.78 8.07
C ILE A 160 5.97 12.20 7.73
N GLY A 161 5.22 12.86 6.88
CA GLY A 161 5.43 14.25 6.52
C GLY A 161 6.47 14.52 5.43
N VAL A 162 7.09 13.50 4.84
CA VAL A 162 8.10 13.71 3.78
C VAL A 162 7.46 14.06 2.45
N ASP A 163 6.30 13.52 2.12
CA ASP A 163 5.65 13.74 0.81
C ASP A 163 4.53 14.78 0.80
N ASN A 164 4.11 15.30 1.95
CA ASN A 164 2.93 16.15 2.06
C ASN A 164 3.22 17.63 2.28
N GLY A 165 3.77 18.26 1.28
CA GLY A 165 3.64 19.72 1.16
C GLY A 165 4.50 20.55 2.11
N GLY A 166 5.67 20.09 2.53
CA GLY A 166 6.68 21.00 3.04
C GLY A 166 6.97 20.96 4.54
N VAL A 167 6.51 19.96 5.26
CA VAL A 167 7.04 19.66 6.59
C VAL A 167 8.12 18.61 6.46
N MET A 168 9.27 19.02 5.99
CA MET A 168 10.46 18.17 5.99
C MET A 168 10.94 18.00 7.42
N PHE A 169 10.65 16.85 8.01
CA PHE A 169 11.40 16.37 9.16
C PHE A 169 12.73 15.87 8.63
N ASP A 170 13.74 16.75 8.68
CA ASP A 170 15.10 16.42 8.28
C ASP A 170 15.59 15.18 9.05
N ASP A 171 16.34 14.31 8.38
CA ASP A 171 17.00 13.11 8.95
C ASP A 171 17.81 13.39 10.24
N GLN A 172 18.06 14.65 10.56
CA GLN A 172 18.80 15.10 11.74
C GLN A 172 17.91 15.31 12.98
N ASN A 173 16.60 15.23 12.83
CA ASN A 173 15.68 15.42 13.94
C ASN A 173 15.54 14.13 14.76
N THR A 174 15.61 14.24 16.06
CA THR A 174 15.28 13.15 16.96
C THR A 174 13.76 13.01 17.02
N HIS A 175 13.22 11.97 16.42
CA HIS A 175 11.83 11.62 16.60
C HIS A 175 11.71 10.15 16.99
N MET A 176 10.68 9.85 17.73
CA MET A 176 10.32 8.49 18.12
C MET A 176 8.89 8.19 17.70
N THR A 177 8.71 6.96 17.30
CA THR A 177 7.41 6.42 16.90
C THR A 177 7.07 5.27 17.83
N TYR A 178 5.86 5.31 18.37
CA TYR A 178 5.27 4.21 19.12
C TYR A 178 3.96 3.81 18.46
N ALA A 179 3.69 2.53 18.37
CA ALA A 179 2.43 2.05 17.83
C ALA A 179 1.91 0.87 18.63
N LEU A 180 0.59 0.78 18.78
CA LEU A 180 -0.09 -0.31 19.43
C LEU A 180 -1.36 -0.66 18.66
N LYS A 181 -1.50 -1.92 18.27
CA LYS A 181 -2.72 -2.47 17.69
C LYS A 181 -3.22 -3.61 18.57
N ILE A 182 -4.49 -3.57 18.93
CA ILE A 182 -5.17 -4.63 19.66
C ILE A 182 -6.40 -5.02 18.86
N GLY A 183 -6.46 -6.27 18.44
CA GLY A 183 -7.56 -6.82 17.67
C GLY A 183 -8.18 -8.04 18.35
N ALA A 184 -9.42 -8.30 18.01
CA ALA A 184 -10.12 -9.54 18.35
C ALA A 184 -10.80 -10.08 17.09
N ASN A 185 -10.62 -11.37 16.84
CA ASN A 185 -11.14 -12.06 15.67
C ASN A 185 -12.07 -13.20 16.10
N GLY A 186 -13.31 -13.14 15.64
CA GLY A 186 -14.27 -14.23 15.76
C GLY A 186 -14.45 -14.97 14.43
N GLU A 187 -15.34 -15.95 14.40
CA GLU A 187 -15.61 -16.74 13.18
C GLU A 187 -16.11 -15.86 12.00
N LYS A 188 -16.90 -14.84 12.31
CA LYS A 188 -17.53 -13.97 11.29
C LYS A 188 -17.22 -12.49 11.45
N TRP A 189 -16.45 -12.12 12.42
CA TRP A 189 -16.22 -10.71 12.72
C TRP A 189 -14.78 -10.46 13.14
N MET A 190 -14.35 -9.25 12.92
CA MET A 190 -13.13 -8.67 13.48
C MET A 190 -13.46 -7.31 14.09
N LEU A 191 -12.77 -6.95 15.15
CA LEU A 191 -12.88 -5.65 15.80
C LEU A 191 -11.54 -5.32 16.45
N GLY A 192 -11.14 -4.07 16.42
CA GLY A 192 -9.94 -3.66 17.12
C GLY A 192 -9.77 -2.17 17.20
N ALA A 193 -8.71 -1.79 17.91
CA ALA A 193 -8.28 -0.42 18.06
C ALA A 193 -6.77 -0.33 17.83
N MET A 194 -6.33 0.85 17.41
CA MET A 194 -4.93 1.15 17.19
C MET A 194 -4.61 2.57 17.65
N GLY A 195 -3.39 2.75 18.12
CA GLY A 195 -2.80 4.03 18.44
C GLY A 195 -1.43 4.14 17.81
N TYR A 196 -1.13 5.32 17.31
CA TYR A 196 0.16 5.65 16.73
C TYR A 196 0.58 7.01 17.25
N TRP A 197 1.72 7.07 17.89
CA TRP A 197 2.26 8.27 18.53
C TRP A 197 3.58 8.62 17.84
N PHE A 198 3.56 9.72 17.12
CA PHE A 198 4.73 10.29 16.49
C PHE A 198 5.14 11.53 17.27
N ASN A 199 6.34 11.50 17.82
CA ASN A 199 6.89 12.59 18.61
C ASN A 199 8.19 13.07 17.97
N ALA A 200 8.21 14.31 17.48
CA ALA A 200 9.37 14.93 16.85
C ALA A 200 9.81 16.16 17.64
N ASP A 201 10.88 16.02 18.40
CA ASP A 201 11.58 17.13 19.03
C ASP A 201 12.49 17.80 18.00
N ASN A 202 12.13 18.96 17.52
CA ASN A 202 12.97 19.80 16.67
C ASN A 202 13.47 21.02 17.46
N LEU A 203 14.67 21.50 17.13
CA LEU A 203 15.23 22.72 17.69
C LEU A 203 14.35 23.98 17.50
N ASN A 204 13.41 23.95 16.58
CA ASN A 204 12.54 25.07 16.24
C ASN A 204 11.04 24.81 16.42
N ALA A 205 10.61 23.59 16.60
CA ALA A 205 9.21 23.23 16.86
C ALA A 205 9.10 21.82 17.39
N ASN A 206 8.33 21.62 18.45
CA ASN A 206 7.92 20.28 18.88
C ASN A 206 6.66 19.95 18.11
N VAL A 207 6.63 18.81 17.44
CA VAL A 207 5.47 18.33 16.70
C VAL A 207 5.12 16.95 17.23
N ASP A 208 3.97 16.87 17.86
CA ASP A 208 3.38 15.61 18.29
C ASP A 208 2.15 15.34 17.44
N VAL A 209 2.11 14.19 16.80
CA VAL A 209 0.95 13.69 16.06
C VAL A 209 0.52 12.38 16.67
N ASN A 210 -0.62 12.40 17.34
CA ASN A 210 -1.21 11.22 17.94
C ASN A 210 -2.41 10.77 17.11
N THR A 211 -2.30 9.60 16.49
CA THR A 211 -3.38 9.02 15.68
C THR A 211 -4.01 7.85 16.43
N TYR A 212 -5.32 7.88 16.53
CA TYR A 212 -6.10 6.80 17.13
C TYR A 212 -7.07 6.26 16.09
N GLY A 213 -7.22 4.94 16.04
CA GLY A 213 -8.09 4.28 15.09
C GLY A 213 -8.90 3.17 15.73
N ILE A 214 -10.10 2.97 15.21
CA ILE A 214 -10.92 1.79 15.46
C ILE A 214 -11.25 1.16 14.12
N TYR A 215 -11.27 -0.16 14.06
CA TYR A 215 -11.62 -0.90 12.86
C TYR A 215 -12.57 -2.05 13.18
N GLY A 216 -13.31 -2.45 12.19
CA GLY A 216 -14.18 -3.61 12.31
C GLY A 216 -14.57 -4.19 10.98
N GLY A 217 -15.05 -5.43 11.03
CA GLY A 217 -15.58 -6.12 9.87
C GLY A 217 -16.51 -7.25 10.25
N TYR A 218 -17.45 -7.54 9.36
CA TYR A 218 -18.40 -8.62 9.54
C TYR A 218 -18.66 -9.37 8.24
N ASN A 219 -18.51 -10.69 8.28
CA ASN A 219 -18.83 -11.60 7.19
C ASN A 219 -20.29 -12.05 7.31
N PHE A 220 -21.20 -11.44 6.55
CA PHE A 220 -22.59 -11.88 6.47
C PHE A 220 -22.70 -13.28 5.91
N THR A 221 -21.91 -13.53 4.87
CA THR A 221 -21.67 -14.84 4.26
C THR A 221 -20.18 -14.94 3.88
N PRO A 222 -19.67 -16.11 3.47
CA PRO A 222 -18.29 -16.21 2.95
C PRO A 222 -18.02 -15.30 1.73
N ALA A 223 -19.08 -14.84 1.05
CA ALA A 223 -18.98 -14.03 -0.15
C ALA A 223 -19.33 -12.55 0.06
N ILE A 224 -19.85 -12.15 1.22
CA ILE A 224 -20.22 -10.75 1.52
C ILE A 224 -19.58 -10.33 2.83
N GLN A 225 -18.74 -9.31 2.75
CA GLN A 225 -18.09 -8.70 3.90
C GLN A 225 -18.37 -7.19 3.91
N LEU A 226 -18.71 -6.66 5.08
CA LEU A 226 -18.67 -5.23 5.38
C LEU A 226 -17.53 -4.98 6.35
N LYS A 227 -16.69 -4.00 6.05
CA LYS A 227 -15.54 -3.65 6.87
C LYS A 227 -15.26 -2.15 6.81
N GLY A 228 -14.48 -1.64 7.75
CA GLY A 228 -14.12 -0.25 7.75
C GLY A 228 -13.18 0.13 8.88
N VAL A 229 -12.72 1.34 8.82
CA VAL A 229 -11.83 1.97 9.80
C VAL A 229 -12.22 3.43 9.99
N TYR A 230 -11.99 3.92 11.20
CA TYR A 230 -12.15 5.33 11.57
C TYR A 230 -10.93 5.77 12.34
N TYR A 231 -10.34 6.90 11.92
CA TYR A 231 -9.21 7.54 12.56
C TYR A 231 -9.56 8.94 13.04
N PHE A 232 -8.93 9.37 14.10
CA PHE A 232 -8.83 10.76 14.49
C PHE A 232 -7.42 11.07 14.99
N GLN A 233 -7.00 12.31 14.81
CA GLN A 233 -5.67 12.76 15.18
C GLN A 233 -5.77 13.93 16.18
N ASP A 234 -4.84 13.92 17.13
CA ASP A 234 -4.52 15.01 18.02
C ASP A 234 -3.14 15.54 17.61
N ILE A 235 -3.08 16.76 17.11
CA ILE A 235 -1.86 17.39 16.57
C ILE A 235 -1.52 18.58 17.47
N ASP A 236 -0.36 18.53 18.13
CA ASP A 236 0.10 19.62 18.99
C ASP A 236 0.41 20.87 18.16
N PRO A 237 -0.09 22.06 18.58
CA PRO A 237 -0.18 23.30 17.83
C PRO A 237 1.13 23.99 17.42
N GLY A 238 2.24 23.31 17.41
CA GLY A 238 3.46 23.77 16.73
C GLY A 238 3.26 23.96 15.23
N PHE A 239 2.24 23.34 14.63
CA PHE A 239 1.71 23.60 13.29
C PHE A 239 0.43 24.42 13.41
N SER A 240 0.42 25.54 12.72
CA SER A 240 -0.74 26.43 12.59
C SER A 240 -1.79 25.81 11.64
N PHE A 241 -2.37 24.69 12.02
CA PHE A 241 -3.62 24.25 11.41
C PHE A 241 -4.77 24.79 12.27
N ASP A 242 -5.44 25.81 11.74
CA ASP A 242 -6.68 26.31 12.32
C ASP A 242 -7.77 25.26 12.09
N GLY A 243 -8.01 24.38 13.06
CA GLY A 243 -9.09 23.43 12.92
C GLY A 243 -9.18 22.43 14.06
N ASP A 244 -10.35 21.82 14.16
CA ASP A 244 -10.65 20.68 15.03
C ASP A 244 -9.74 19.47 14.70
N ASP A 245 -9.64 18.52 15.62
CA ASP A 245 -8.92 17.26 15.44
C ASP A 245 -9.29 16.58 14.12
N PRO A 246 -8.34 16.40 13.18
CA PRO A 246 -8.66 15.88 11.87
C PRO A 246 -9.06 14.40 11.92
N LYS A 247 -9.96 14.02 11.03
CA LYS A 247 -10.55 12.70 10.95
C LYS A 247 -10.40 12.12 9.56
N SER A 248 -10.28 10.79 9.52
CA SER A 248 -10.39 10.04 8.28
C SER A 248 -11.10 8.71 8.55
N TRP A 249 -11.96 8.28 7.62
CA TRP A 249 -12.64 7.00 7.75
C TRP A 249 -13.04 6.43 6.40
N LYS A 250 -13.14 5.12 6.33
CA LYS A 250 -13.69 4.43 5.17
C LYS A 250 -14.54 3.24 5.56
N VAL A 251 -15.54 2.95 4.72
CA VAL A 251 -16.41 1.77 4.81
C VAL A 251 -16.41 1.07 3.46
N ILE A 252 -16.27 -0.25 3.50
CA ILE A 252 -16.08 -1.09 2.33
C ILE A 252 -17.10 -2.23 2.36
N LEU A 253 -17.86 -2.38 1.27
CA LEU A 253 -18.63 -3.58 0.97
C LEU A 253 -17.89 -4.40 -0.08
N ASP A 254 -17.40 -5.58 0.32
CA ASP A 254 -16.69 -6.52 -0.54
C ASP A 254 -17.60 -7.72 -0.86
N VAL A 255 -17.95 -7.89 -2.13
CA VAL A 255 -18.82 -8.97 -2.63
C VAL A 255 -18.03 -9.82 -3.61
N LYS A 256 -17.86 -11.11 -3.29
CA LYS A 256 -17.11 -12.05 -4.13
C LYS A 256 -17.91 -12.49 -5.35
N GLN A 257 -17.21 -12.78 -6.44
CA GLN A 257 -17.80 -13.25 -7.70
C GLN A 257 -18.64 -14.52 -7.53
N ASP A 258 -18.29 -15.39 -6.61
CA ASP A 258 -19.01 -16.66 -6.34
C ASP A 258 -20.49 -16.44 -6.02
N LEU A 259 -20.83 -15.33 -5.36
CA LEU A 259 -22.21 -15.00 -5.05
C LEU A 259 -22.96 -14.48 -6.29
N LEU A 260 -22.38 -13.52 -6.98
CA LEU A 260 -23.00 -12.86 -8.12
C LEU A 260 -22.91 -13.72 -9.39
N LYS A 261 -22.00 -14.71 -9.43
CA LYS A 261 -21.70 -15.61 -10.57
C LYS A 261 -21.30 -14.89 -11.85
N PHE A 262 -21.24 -13.59 -11.81
CA PHE A 262 -20.94 -12.71 -12.94
C PHE A 262 -19.73 -11.85 -12.66
N THR A 263 -19.70 -11.13 -11.54
CA THR A 263 -18.59 -10.24 -11.17
C THR A 263 -18.43 -10.17 -9.66
N SER A 264 -17.25 -9.82 -9.17
CA SER A 264 -17.09 -9.33 -7.81
C SER A 264 -17.32 -7.83 -7.78
N LEU A 265 -17.71 -7.30 -6.62
CA LEU A 265 -17.88 -5.88 -6.39
C LEU A 265 -17.11 -5.45 -5.14
N TRP A 266 -16.35 -4.37 -5.28
CA TRP A 266 -15.80 -3.60 -4.18
C TRP A 266 -16.45 -2.23 -4.22
N ILE A 267 -17.11 -1.85 -3.16
CA ILE A 267 -17.77 -0.55 -3.03
C ILE A 267 -17.21 0.09 -1.75
N GLU A 268 -16.50 1.15 -1.93
CA GLU A 268 -15.85 1.89 -0.85
C GLU A 268 -16.35 3.33 -0.85
N TYR A 269 -16.61 3.83 0.34
CA TYR A 269 -16.84 5.24 0.60
C TYR A 269 -15.89 5.69 1.71
N ALA A 270 -15.18 6.78 1.49
CA ALA A 270 -14.25 7.37 2.44
C ALA A 270 -14.50 8.87 2.61
N GLN A 271 -14.13 9.38 3.78
CA GLN A 271 -14.01 10.81 4.03
C GLN A 271 -12.68 11.07 4.72
N GLU A 272 -12.01 12.14 4.33
CA GLU A 272 -10.74 12.55 4.89
C GLU A 272 -10.64 14.06 5.00
N ASP A 273 -10.37 14.55 6.20
CA ASP A 273 -10.15 15.96 6.45
C ASP A 273 -8.81 16.40 5.84
N ASN A 274 -8.79 17.59 5.23
CA ASN A 274 -7.61 18.15 4.56
C ASN A 274 -6.35 18.21 5.47
N THR A 275 -6.56 18.37 6.76
CA THR A 275 -5.47 18.46 7.75
C THR A 275 -5.09 17.12 8.34
N PHE A 276 -5.73 16.02 7.93
CA PHE A 276 -5.37 14.69 8.38
C PHE A 276 -3.99 14.30 7.83
N LEU A 277 -3.05 14.00 8.73
CA LEU A 277 -1.70 13.57 8.38
C LEU A 277 -1.68 12.05 8.20
N GLY A 278 -1.85 11.62 6.97
CA GLY A 278 -1.84 10.23 6.55
C GLY A 278 -0.96 10.02 5.35
N THR A 279 -1.28 9.04 4.53
CA THR A 279 -0.60 8.82 3.27
C THR A 279 -0.92 9.90 2.23
N ASN A 280 -2.02 10.64 2.40
CA ASN A 280 -2.52 11.81 1.61
C ASN A 280 -2.34 11.74 0.09
N SER A 281 -1.86 10.65 -0.42
CA SER A 281 -1.79 10.36 -1.83
C SER A 281 -2.90 9.39 -2.14
N TYR A 282 -3.96 9.89 -2.72
CA TYR A 282 -5.03 9.07 -3.24
C TYR A 282 -4.53 8.29 -4.44
N ASP A 283 -3.76 7.23 -4.18
CA ASP A 283 -3.27 6.29 -5.19
C ASP A 283 -4.42 5.46 -5.80
N TYR A 284 -5.61 6.03 -5.79
CA TYR A 284 -6.80 5.42 -6.36
C TYR A 284 -6.80 5.42 -7.88
N LEU A 285 -5.90 6.18 -8.48
CA LEU A 285 -5.77 6.24 -9.93
C LEU A 285 -4.95 5.04 -10.38
N GLY A 286 -5.56 4.13 -11.14
CA GLY A 286 -4.97 2.85 -11.53
C GLY A 286 -3.63 2.92 -12.25
N SER A 287 -3.20 4.11 -12.62
CA SER A 287 -2.01 4.37 -13.42
C SER A 287 -0.76 4.81 -12.66
N ASN A 288 -0.72 4.83 -11.35
CA ASN A 288 0.23 5.55 -10.50
C ASN A 288 0.08 7.08 -10.55
N GLU A 289 -0.96 7.58 -11.17
CA GLU A 289 -1.28 8.99 -11.04
C GLU A 289 -1.86 9.21 -9.64
N LYS A 290 -1.39 10.25 -9.00
CA LYS A 290 -1.84 10.64 -7.67
C LYS A 290 -2.75 11.84 -7.82
N ALA A 291 -4.01 11.72 -7.43
CA ALA A 291 -4.81 12.88 -7.16
C ALA A 291 -4.42 13.39 -5.78
N ASN A 292 -3.62 14.43 -5.73
CA ASN A 292 -3.39 15.14 -4.49
C ASN A 292 -4.62 15.95 -4.16
N GLN A 293 -5.00 15.96 -2.88
CA GLN A 293 -6.03 16.87 -2.42
C GLN A 293 -5.62 18.33 -2.73
N PRO A 294 -6.47 19.13 -3.36
CA PRO A 294 -6.15 20.52 -3.62
C PRO A 294 -5.85 21.27 -2.32
N PHE A 295 -4.87 22.15 -2.36
CA PHE A 295 -4.45 22.90 -1.18
C PHE A 295 -5.61 23.78 -0.63
N ASN A 296 -5.80 23.81 0.69
CA ASN A 296 -6.89 24.53 1.37
C ASN A 296 -8.31 24.11 0.97
N THR A 297 -8.51 22.84 0.67
CA THR A 297 -9.86 22.27 0.49
C THR A 297 -10.48 21.84 1.81
N GLY A 298 -11.75 21.50 1.77
CA GLY A 298 -12.49 20.92 2.88
C GLY A 298 -12.26 19.43 3.04
N THR A 299 -13.25 18.73 3.57
CA THR A 299 -13.22 17.27 3.74
C THR A 299 -13.43 16.58 2.41
N ALA A 300 -12.47 15.80 1.96
CA ALA A 300 -12.62 14.97 0.76
C ALA A 300 -13.67 13.87 0.99
N LYS A 301 -14.61 13.72 0.06
CA LYS A 301 -15.64 12.66 0.05
C LYS A 301 -15.40 11.78 -1.16
N ILE A 302 -15.00 10.53 -0.91
CA ILE A 302 -14.44 9.66 -1.94
C ILE A 302 -15.34 8.44 -2.15
N TRP A 303 -15.64 8.16 -3.41
CA TRP A 303 -16.21 6.89 -3.85
C TRP A 303 -15.21 6.12 -4.68
N ASN A 304 -15.03 4.83 -4.36
CA ASN A 304 -14.24 3.89 -5.14
C ASN A 304 -15.07 2.62 -5.38
N ILE A 305 -15.41 2.37 -6.64
CA ILE A 305 -16.28 1.25 -7.03
C ILE A 305 -15.55 0.43 -8.08
N ILE A 306 -15.34 -0.85 -7.79
CA ILE A 306 -14.67 -1.77 -8.70
C ILE A 306 -15.59 -2.96 -8.99
N ALA A 307 -15.79 -3.24 -10.27
CA ALA A 307 -16.35 -4.48 -10.76
C ALA A 307 -15.26 -5.31 -11.40
N ASP A 308 -15.00 -6.50 -10.87
CA ASP A 308 -13.96 -7.41 -11.36
C ASP A 308 -14.55 -8.75 -11.80
N GLN A 309 -14.19 -9.16 -12.99
CA GLN A 309 -14.62 -10.42 -13.59
C GLN A 309 -13.42 -11.32 -13.88
N LYS A 310 -13.36 -12.44 -13.21
CA LYS A 310 -12.50 -13.56 -13.60
C LYS A 310 -13.26 -14.44 -14.60
N TRP A 311 -12.88 -14.39 -15.88
CA TRP A 311 -13.50 -15.18 -16.94
C TRP A 311 -13.09 -16.65 -16.91
N ASN A 312 -11.82 -16.89 -16.62
CA ASN A 312 -11.22 -18.22 -16.44
C ASN A 312 -9.87 -18.08 -15.72
N ASP A 313 -9.09 -19.16 -15.62
CA ASP A 313 -7.82 -19.14 -14.90
C ASP A 313 -6.74 -18.25 -15.57
N LYS A 314 -6.94 -17.85 -16.83
CA LYS A 314 -5.99 -17.01 -17.57
C LYS A 314 -6.49 -15.59 -17.81
N PHE A 315 -7.77 -15.38 -17.96
CA PHE A 315 -8.34 -14.08 -18.34
C PHE A 315 -9.21 -13.49 -17.25
N GLY A 316 -9.02 -12.20 -17.03
CA GLY A 316 -9.88 -11.36 -16.22
C GLY A 316 -9.97 -9.96 -16.77
N SER A 317 -11.02 -9.24 -16.40
CA SER A 317 -11.21 -7.83 -16.73
C SER A 317 -11.82 -7.10 -15.53
N TYR A 318 -11.65 -5.79 -15.49
CA TYR A 318 -12.22 -4.95 -14.45
C TYR A 318 -12.58 -3.59 -14.97
N LEU A 319 -13.54 -2.99 -14.27
CA LEU A 319 -13.95 -1.61 -14.41
C LEU A 319 -13.87 -0.97 -13.04
N ARG A 320 -13.27 0.19 -12.95
CA ARG A 320 -13.18 0.99 -11.73
C ARG A 320 -13.72 2.37 -12.00
N TYR A 321 -14.48 2.88 -11.06
CA TYR A 321 -14.86 4.28 -10.96
C TYR A 321 -14.40 4.84 -9.63
N TRP A 322 -13.67 5.94 -9.69
CA TRP A 322 -13.24 6.68 -8.52
C TRP A 322 -13.67 8.15 -8.65
N GLN A 323 -14.14 8.74 -7.58
CA GLN A 323 -14.54 10.14 -7.54
C GLN A 323 -14.20 10.74 -6.18
N ALA A 324 -13.64 11.94 -6.16
CA ALA A 324 -13.48 12.75 -4.97
C ALA A 324 -14.21 14.08 -5.14
N ASP A 325 -15.11 14.39 -4.22
CA ASP A 325 -15.69 15.70 -3.96
C ASP A 325 -14.81 16.37 -2.89
N TRP A 326 -14.23 17.51 -3.21
CA TRP A 326 -13.29 18.21 -2.35
C TRP A 326 -13.95 19.15 -1.33
N ASP A 327 -15.29 19.23 -1.31
CA ASP A 327 -16.10 20.04 -0.39
C ASP A 327 -15.67 21.51 -0.33
N THR A 328 -15.37 22.10 -1.48
CA THR A 328 -14.82 23.48 -1.57
C THR A 328 -15.43 24.23 -2.75
N ASP A 329 -15.93 25.44 -2.49
CA ASP A 329 -16.48 26.31 -3.52
C ASP A 329 -15.44 26.66 -4.60
N GLY A 330 -15.75 26.42 -5.86
CA GLY A 330 -14.90 26.71 -7.00
C GLY A 330 -13.82 25.64 -7.28
N VAL A 331 -13.89 24.51 -6.62
CA VAL A 331 -13.07 23.34 -6.91
C VAL A 331 -13.98 22.22 -7.41
N ASP A 332 -13.75 21.76 -8.63
CA ASP A 332 -14.51 20.67 -9.21
C ASP A 332 -14.12 19.30 -8.63
N ASP A 333 -15.05 18.36 -8.71
CA ASP A 333 -14.77 16.95 -8.37
C ASP A 333 -13.70 16.37 -9.31
N THR A 334 -12.79 15.58 -8.75
CA THR A 334 -11.92 14.72 -9.54
C THR A 334 -12.58 13.38 -9.81
N LYS A 335 -12.59 12.92 -11.05
CA LYS A 335 -13.20 11.65 -11.48
C LYS A 335 -12.22 10.81 -12.27
N ASN A 336 -12.20 9.52 -12.01
CA ASN A 336 -11.37 8.57 -12.75
C ASN A 336 -12.19 7.35 -13.18
N TRP A 337 -12.00 6.96 -14.43
CA TRP A 337 -12.47 5.69 -14.98
C TRP A 337 -11.28 4.85 -15.39
N THR A 338 -11.23 3.62 -14.90
CA THR A 338 -10.20 2.64 -15.29
C THR A 338 -10.88 1.42 -15.89
N VAL A 339 -10.43 1.00 -17.06
CA VAL A 339 -10.81 -0.28 -17.69
C VAL A 339 -9.58 -1.10 -17.91
N GLY A 340 -9.56 -2.35 -17.41
CA GLY A 340 -8.40 -3.21 -17.54
C GLY A 340 -8.74 -4.64 -17.94
N VAL A 341 -7.81 -5.26 -18.67
CA VAL A 341 -7.81 -6.68 -19.01
C VAL A 341 -6.50 -7.32 -18.59
N ARG A 342 -6.59 -8.49 -17.97
CA ARG A 342 -5.45 -9.28 -17.49
C ARG A 342 -5.36 -10.59 -18.24
N TYR A 343 -4.14 -10.99 -18.58
CA TYR A 343 -3.84 -12.30 -19.11
C TYR A 343 -2.69 -12.95 -18.34
N GLN A 344 -2.98 -14.03 -17.62
CA GLN A 344 -1.99 -14.85 -16.95
C GLN A 344 -1.37 -15.81 -17.93
N TYR A 345 -0.20 -15.46 -18.48
CA TYR A 345 0.51 -16.28 -19.48
C TYR A 345 1.09 -17.54 -18.85
N THR A 346 1.83 -17.38 -17.74
CA THR A 346 2.34 -18.47 -16.91
C THR A 346 2.08 -18.15 -15.44
N SER A 347 2.38 -19.03 -14.51
CA SER A 347 2.33 -18.72 -13.07
C SER A 347 3.22 -17.52 -12.66
N ALA A 348 4.27 -17.26 -13.45
CA ALA A 348 5.26 -16.21 -13.23
C ALA A 348 5.00 -14.94 -14.02
N ILE A 349 4.31 -14.99 -15.16
CA ILE A 349 4.19 -13.88 -16.10
C ILE A 349 2.72 -13.51 -16.31
N GLN A 350 2.39 -12.23 -16.08
CA GLN A 350 1.10 -11.64 -16.37
C GLN A 350 1.26 -10.43 -17.29
N PHE A 351 0.36 -10.31 -18.24
CA PHE A 351 0.16 -9.13 -19.06
C PHE A 351 -1.11 -8.40 -18.62
N LYS A 352 -1.02 -7.09 -18.51
CA LYS A 352 -2.17 -6.23 -18.21
C LYS A 352 -2.25 -5.11 -19.25
N LEU A 353 -3.42 -4.91 -19.80
CA LEU A 353 -3.76 -3.78 -20.63
C LEU A 353 -4.78 -2.93 -19.88
N GLU A 354 -4.53 -1.64 -19.76
CA GLU A 354 -5.31 -0.73 -18.94
C GLU A 354 -5.49 0.61 -19.64
N TYR A 355 -6.65 1.17 -19.53
CA TYR A 355 -6.96 2.52 -19.91
C TYR A 355 -7.53 3.28 -18.73
N ASP A 356 -6.90 4.38 -18.38
CA ASP A 356 -7.32 5.32 -17.36
C ASP A 356 -7.72 6.64 -17.99
N SER A 357 -8.83 7.21 -17.53
CA SER A 357 -9.23 8.57 -17.86
C SER A 357 -9.51 9.31 -16.57
N VAL A 358 -8.72 10.34 -16.31
CA VAL A 358 -8.83 11.20 -15.14
C VAL A 358 -9.33 12.56 -15.57
N ASP A 359 -10.40 13.03 -14.94
CA ASP A 359 -10.94 14.38 -15.10
C ASP A 359 -10.73 15.12 -13.78
N TYR A 360 -9.80 16.06 -13.77
CA TYR A 360 -9.50 16.88 -12.59
C TYR A 360 -10.46 18.07 -12.42
N GLY A 361 -11.29 18.33 -13.43
CA GLY A 361 -12.13 19.52 -13.47
C GLY A 361 -11.32 20.81 -13.64
N GLU A 362 -11.97 21.94 -13.41
CA GLU A 362 -11.34 23.24 -13.34
C GLU A 362 -11.01 23.57 -11.89
N THR A 363 -9.76 23.48 -11.50
CA THR A 363 -9.32 23.85 -10.15
C THR A 363 -8.45 25.11 -10.23
N LEU A 364 -8.83 26.17 -9.49
CA LEU A 364 -8.11 27.44 -9.49
C LEU A 364 -6.70 27.37 -8.87
N PHE A 365 -6.29 26.23 -8.29
CA PHE A 365 -5.13 26.13 -7.42
C PHE A 365 -4.15 24.99 -7.75
N GLN A 366 -4.35 24.26 -8.85
CA GLN A 366 -3.44 23.17 -9.22
C GLN A 366 -2.98 23.28 -10.68
N ASP A 367 -1.75 22.82 -10.92
CA ASP A 367 -1.20 22.64 -12.27
C ASP A 367 -1.95 21.53 -13.06
N ASN A 368 -2.79 20.75 -12.39
CA ASN A 368 -3.59 19.66 -12.95
C ASN A 368 -5.01 20.14 -13.28
N ASN A 369 -5.17 20.83 -14.38
CA ASN A 369 -6.48 21.17 -14.95
C ASN A 369 -6.75 20.27 -16.16
N GLY A 370 -8.03 19.92 -16.38
CA GLY A 370 -8.44 19.21 -17.58
C GLY A 370 -8.46 17.71 -17.42
N LYS A 371 -8.14 17.00 -18.49
CA LYS A 371 -8.23 15.54 -18.56
C LYS A 371 -6.91 14.90 -18.91
N ASP A 372 -6.57 13.87 -18.16
CA ASP A 372 -5.44 13.00 -18.46
C ASP A 372 -5.95 11.63 -18.87
N ASN A 373 -5.45 11.13 -20.00
CA ASN A 373 -5.77 9.81 -20.50
C ASN A 373 -4.50 8.99 -20.61
N ILE A 374 -4.54 7.78 -20.08
CA ILE A 374 -3.37 6.89 -20.04
C ILE A 374 -3.77 5.53 -20.58
N PHE A 375 -3.05 5.09 -21.60
CA PHE A 375 -3.11 3.72 -22.05
C PHE A 375 -1.83 3.01 -21.65
N ARG A 376 -1.95 1.98 -20.83
CA ARG A 376 -0.81 1.23 -20.29
C ARG A 376 -0.83 -0.22 -20.71
N PHE A 377 0.30 -0.70 -21.16
CA PHE A 377 0.60 -2.12 -21.24
C PHE A 377 1.66 -2.46 -20.19
N ARG A 378 1.31 -3.32 -19.23
CA ARG A 378 2.21 -3.77 -18.17
C ARG A 378 2.52 -5.25 -18.32
N THR A 379 3.80 -5.59 -18.22
CA THR A 379 4.28 -6.95 -18.05
C THR A 379 4.77 -7.13 -16.62
N THR A 380 4.18 -8.02 -15.87
CA THR A 380 4.62 -8.39 -14.51
C THR A 380 5.32 -9.74 -14.55
N VAL A 381 6.50 -9.83 -13.93
CA VAL A 381 7.25 -11.07 -13.75
C VAL A 381 7.50 -11.29 -12.27
N ASN A 382 7.09 -12.46 -11.76
CA ASN A 382 7.40 -12.92 -10.40
C ASN A 382 8.27 -14.17 -10.48
N PHE A 383 9.31 -14.28 -9.70
CA PHE A 383 10.25 -15.40 -9.71
C PHE A 383 10.80 -15.73 -8.33
#